data_07017de08b7e2befa8f1f5467b2a9599
#
_entry.id   07017de08b7e2befa8f1f5467b2a9599
#
_cell.length_a   1.000
_cell.length_b   1.000
_cell.length_c   1.000
_cell.angle_alpha   90.00
_cell.angle_beta   90.00
_cell.angle_gamma   90.00
#
_symmetry.space_group_name_H-M   'P 1'
#
loop_
_entity.id
_entity.type
_entity.pdbx_description
1 polymer ?
#
loop_
_entity_poly.entity_id
_entity_poly.type
_entity_poly.pdbx_seq_one_letter_code
_entity_poly.pdbx_strand_id
1 'polypeptide(L)'
;MLKAAGVGFRWIPTDPDEPSRQSIEARLKVEQDLLPLVSPAAPLTLDSGGICEKETQQLLPDSLDIMMAINMIHIAPWSATEGLMRVAGSKLKTNGVLFLYGPYKVGGSCVESNLMFDQSLKSRNPSWGVRDLEEVTKLAELNGLQLVESVEMPANNLSVIFRKN
;
A
#
# COMPACT_ATOMS: atom_id res chain seq x y z
N MET A 1 -2.76 2.38 22.28
CA MET A 1 -1.29 2.59 22.20
C MET A 1 -0.88 3.87 21.50
N LEU A 2 -1.48 4.28 20.39
CA LEU A 2 -1.08 5.50 19.64
C LEU A 2 -1.39 6.82 20.35
N LYS A 3 -2.44 6.89 21.19
CA LYS A 3 -2.77 8.07 22.01
C LYS A 3 -1.71 8.39 23.09
N ALA A 4 -0.92 7.43 23.53
CA ALA A 4 0.03 7.62 24.63
C ALA A 4 1.30 8.38 24.24
N ALA A 5 1.58 8.57 22.96
CA ALA A 5 2.82 9.18 22.48
C ALA A 5 2.75 10.71 22.28
N GLY A 6 1.58 11.36 22.48
CA GLY A 6 1.41 12.80 22.25
C GLY A 6 1.65 13.25 20.80
N VAL A 7 1.78 12.33 19.87
CA VAL A 7 2.01 12.62 18.44
C VAL A 7 0.65 12.72 17.78
N GLY A 8 0.30 13.93 17.34
CA GLY A 8 -0.86 14.15 16.48
C GLY A 8 -0.59 13.51 15.11
N PHE A 9 -1.35 12.50 14.72
CA PHE A 9 -1.33 11.96 13.37
C PHE A 9 -2.73 12.02 12.77
N ARG A 10 -2.82 12.06 11.45
CA ARG A 10 -4.06 11.92 10.70
C ARG A 10 -3.91 10.75 9.74
N TRP A 11 -4.84 9.83 9.79
CA TRP A 11 -4.93 8.69 8.89
C TRP A 11 -5.99 8.92 7.82
N ILE A 12 -5.67 8.64 6.57
CA ILE A 12 -6.59 8.74 5.44
C ILE A 12 -6.70 7.35 4.83
N PRO A 13 -7.71 6.55 5.21
CA PRO A 13 -7.95 5.25 4.59
C PRO A 13 -8.46 5.44 3.16
N THR A 14 -8.04 4.54 2.28
CA THR A 14 -8.46 4.57 0.87
C THR A 14 -8.72 3.16 0.36
N ASP A 15 -9.73 3.00 -0.50
CA ASP A 15 -10.03 1.75 -1.19
C ASP A 15 -10.83 2.07 -2.47
N PRO A 16 -10.58 1.43 -3.63
CA PRO A 16 -11.39 1.63 -4.82
C PRO A 16 -12.82 1.10 -4.66
N ASP A 17 -12.99 0.04 -3.85
CA ASP A 17 -14.27 -0.64 -3.66
C ASP A 17 -15.16 0.09 -2.65
N GLU A 18 -16.36 0.46 -3.05
CA GLU A 18 -17.30 1.17 -2.18
C GLU A 18 -17.75 0.33 -0.96
N PRO A 19 -18.12 -0.95 -1.09
CA PRO A 19 -18.41 -1.80 0.06
C PRO A 19 -17.28 -1.88 1.07
N SER A 20 -16.02 -1.92 0.63
CA SER A 20 -14.85 -1.88 1.50
C SER A 20 -14.77 -0.56 2.27
N ARG A 21 -15.00 0.58 1.62
CA ARG A 21 -15.05 1.89 2.29
C ARG A 21 -16.19 1.97 3.30
N GLN A 22 -17.37 1.46 2.95
CA GLN A 22 -18.52 1.39 3.88
C GLN A 22 -18.21 0.54 5.12
N SER A 23 -17.45 -0.56 4.96
CA SER A 23 -17.00 -1.39 6.08
C SER A 23 -16.03 -0.62 6.99
N ILE A 24 -15.11 0.17 6.43
CA ILE A 24 -14.22 1.06 7.20
C ILE A 24 -15.05 2.07 8.01
N GLU A 25 -16.00 2.75 7.35
CA GLU A 25 -16.87 3.74 8.02
C GLU A 25 -17.72 3.11 9.13
N ALA A 26 -18.26 1.91 8.90
CA ALA A 26 -19.01 1.20 9.93
C ALA A 26 -18.15 0.88 11.16
N ARG A 27 -16.89 0.47 10.96
CA ARG A 27 -15.96 0.22 12.05
C ARG A 27 -15.59 1.49 12.81
N LEU A 28 -15.36 2.60 12.12
CA LEU A 28 -15.06 3.89 12.74
C LEU A 28 -16.22 4.38 13.63
N LYS A 29 -17.47 4.09 13.27
CA LYS A 29 -18.64 4.42 14.11
C LYS A 29 -18.65 3.66 15.43
N VAL A 30 -18.07 2.47 15.48
CA VAL A 30 -17.92 1.68 16.71
C VAL A 30 -16.72 2.18 17.52
N GLU A 31 -15.60 2.45 16.85
CA GLU A 31 -14.34 2.89 17.44
C GLU A 31 -14.27 4.43 17.52
N GLN A 32 -15.23 5.05 18.22
CA GLN A 32 -15.39 6.50 18.26
C GLN A 32 -14.12 7.27 18.68
N ASP A 33 -13.28 6.64 19.44
CA ASP A 33 -11.98 7.19 19.86
C ASP A 33 -11.02 7.45 18.69
N LEU A 34 -11.22 6.80 17.54
CA LEU A 34 -10.41 6.97 16.34
C LEU A 34 -10.92 8.12 15.43
N LEU A 35 -12.18 8.54 15.59
CA LEU A 35 -12.79 9.56 14.73
C LEU A 35 -11.97 10.86 14.60
N PRO A 36 -11.33 11.39 15.66
CA PRO A 36 -10.50 12.59 15.55
C PRO A 36 -9.20 12.36 14.75
N LEU A 37 -8.78 11.09 14.59
CA LEU A 37 -7.49 10.72 14.01
C LEU A 37 -7.61 10.15 12.59
N VAL A 38 -8.81 9.69 12.19
CA VAL A 38 -9.06 8.99 10.94
C VAL A 38 -10.07 9.77 10.11
N SER A 39 -9.69 10.12 8.90
CA SER A 39 -10.60 10.76 7.95
C SER A 39 -11.63 9.75 7.40
N PRO A 40 -12.74 10.21 6.83
CA PRO A 40 -13.59 9.36 6.02
C PRO A 40 -12.78 8.63 4.93
N ALA A 41 -13.18 7.40 4.61
CA ALA A 41 -12.51 6.61 3.59
C ALA A 41 -12.76 7.19 2.19
N ALA A 42 -11.68 7.41 1.44
CA ALA A 42 -11.74 7.99 0.10
C ALA A 42 -11.60 6.92 -1.00
N PRO A 43 -12.26 7.09 -2.16
CA PRO A 43 -12.02 6.23 -3.31
C PRO A 43 -10.60 6.45 -3.83
N LEU A 44 -9.85 5.38 -4.09
CA LEU A 44 -8.52 5.48 -4.66
C LEU A 44 -8.25 4.28 -5.57
N THR A 45 -8.15 4.56 -6.86
CA THR A 45 -7.66 3.65 -7.90
C THR A 45 -6.31 4.15 -8.39
N LEU A 46 -5.39 3.24 -8.59
CA LEU A 46 -4.05 3.53 -9.10
C LEU A 46 -3.87 2.95 -10.49
N ASP A 47 -3.28 3.73 -11.36
CA ASP A 47 -2.72 3.30 -12.64
C ASP A 47 -1.27 3.81 -12.79
N SER A 48 -0.62 3.55 -13.92
CA SER A 48 0.76 4.00 -14.15
C SER A 48 0.95 5.52 -14.11
N GLY A 49 -0.13 6.30 -14.23
CA GLY A 49 -0.16 7.77 -14.07
C GLY A 49 -0.24 8.23 -12.62
N GLY A 50 -0.63 7.36 -11.70
CA GLY A 50 -0.84 7.66 -10.28
C GLY A 50 -2.28 7.44 -9.83
N ILE A 51 -2.85 8.41 -9.11
CA ILE A 51 -4.24 8.34 -8.60
C ILE A 51 -5.21 8.77 -9.71
N CYS A 52 -6.21 7.94 -9.97
CA CYS A 52 -7.20 8.20 -11.03
C CYS A 52 -8.23 9.26 -10.62
N GLU A 53 -8.67 9.26 -9.36
CA GLU A 53 -9.72 10.16 -8.85
C GLU A 53 -9.14 11.55 -8.51
N LYS A 54 -9.60 12.58 -9.23
CA LYS A 54 -9.18 13.97 -9.02
C LYS A 54 -9.52 14.48 -7.61
N GLU A 55 -10.66 14.09 -7.08
CA GLU A 55 -11.12 14.45 -5.73
C GLU A 55 -10.17 13.91 -4.68
N THR A 56 -9.72 12.67 -4.84
CA THR A 56 -8.76 12.05 -3.91
C THR A 56 -7.37 12.66 -4.05
N GLN A 57 -6.94 13.02 -5.27
CA GLN A 57 -5.70 13.77 -5.48
C GLN A 57 -5.68 15.09 -4.70
N GLN A 58 -6.83 15.81 -4.66
CA GLN A 58 -6.98 17.07 -3.95
C GLN A 58 -7.13 16.89 -2.43
N LEU A 59 -7.70 15.76 -1.99
CA LEU A 59 -7.87 15.43 -0.58
C LEU A 59 -6.54 15.12 0.11
N LEU A 60 -5.62 14.46 -0.61
CA LEU A 60 -4.34 14.06 -0.06
C LEU A 60 -3.44 15.30 0.17
N PRO A 61 -2.79 15.38 1.34
CA PRO A 61 -1.80 16.44 1.59
C PRO A 61 -0.67 16.44 0.55
N ASP A 62 -0.04 17.57 0.38
CA ASP A 62 1.13 17.69 -0.51
C ASP A 62 2.34 16.90 0.01
N SER A 63 2.35 16.60 1.31
CA SER A 63 3.40 15.77 1.90
C SER A 63 2.85 14.83 2.96
N LEU A 64 3.30 13.58 2.90
CA LEU A 64 2.95 12.48 3.78
C LEU A 64 4.18 11.98 4.55
N ASP A 65 4.00 11.61 5.80
CA ASP A 65 5.06 10.99 6.59
C ASP A 65 5.16 9.48 6.28
N ILE A 66 4.01 8.83 6.09
CA ILE A 66 3.91 7.39 5.85
C ILE A 66 2.83 7.11 4.81
N MET A 67 3.11 6.18 3.91
CA MET A 67 2.11 5.50 3.07
C MET A 67 2.16 4.01 3.35
N MET A 68 1.00 3.35 3.32
CA MET A 68 0.91 1.90 3.54
C MET A 68 0.03 1.26 2.47
N ALA A 69 0.49 0.12 1.95
CA ALA A 69 -0.31 -0.75 1.10
C ALA A 69 -0.19 -2.20 1.59
N ILE A 70 -1.31 -2.72 2.08
CA ILE A 70 -1.40 -4.05 2.70
C ILE A 70 -2.21 -4.95 1.78
N ASN A 71 -1.60 -6.06 1.34
CA ASN A 71 -2.22 -7.03 0.45
C ASN A 71 -2.81 -6.44 -0.84
N MET A 72 -2.26 -5.34 -1.35
CA MET A 72 -2.82 -4.63 -2.50
C MET A 72 -2.13 -5.00 -3.83
N ILE A 73 -0.80 -4.93 -3.91
CA ILE A 73 -0.06 -4.98 -5.18
C ILE A 73 -0.18 -6.31 -5.92
N HIS A 74 -0.51 -7.40 -5.24
CA HIS A 74 -0.70 -8.72 -5.87
C HIS A 74 -2.15 -8.98 -6.30
N ILE A 75 -3.14 -8.20 -5.82
CA ILE A 75 -4.55 -8.25 -6.24
C ILE A 75 -4.93 -7.03 -7.11
N ALA A 76 -3.98 -6.43 -7.76
CA ALA A 76 -4.13 -5.31 -8.69
C ALA A 76 -3.25 -5.53 -9.93
N PRO A 77 -3.53 -4.89 -11.07
CA PRO A 77 -2.60 -4.86 -12.21
C PRO A 77 -1.25 -4.25 -11.83
N TRP A 78 -0.18 -4.60 -12.57
CA TRP A 78 1.16 -4.04 -12.33
C TRP A 78 1.16 -2.51 -12.40
N SER A 79 0.37 -1.92 -13.30
CA SER A 79 0.20 -0.47 -13.41
C SER A 79 -0.23 0.21 -12.09
N ALA A 80 -0.96 -0.50 -11.22
CA ALA A 80 -1.29 0.03 -9.89
C ALA A 80 -0.05 0.08 -8.96
N THR A 81 0.90 -0.86 -9.11
CA THR A 81 2.17 -0.80 -8.39
C THR A 81 3.03 0.36 -8.91
N GLU A 82 3.05 0.59 -10.23
CA GLU A 82 3.72 1.75 -10.84
C GLU A 82 3.14 3.06 -10.29
N GLY A 83 1.81 3.16 -10.25
CA GLY A 83 1.11 4.32 -9.68
C GLY A 83 1.42 4.53 -8.20
N LEU A 84 1.42 3.45 -7.40
CA LEU A 84 1.77 3.51 -5.98
C LEU A 84 3.18 4.09 -5.78
N MET A 85 4.17 3.60 -6.52
CA MET A 85 5.56 4.07 -6.41
C MET A 85 5.69 5.53 -6.84
N ARG A 86 5.00 5.93 -7.92
CA ARG A 86 4.95 7.32 -8.38
C ARG A 86 4.35 8.24 -7.32
N VAL A 87 3.22 7.87 -6.73
CA VAL A 87 2.56 8.66 -5.69
C VAL A 87 3.43 8.73 -4.43
N ALA A 88 4.02 7.61 -4.00
CA ALA A 88 4.94 7.58 -2.88
C ALA A 88 6.16 8.48 -3.12
N GLY A 89 6.76 8.37 -4.31
CA GLY A 89 7.89 9.22 -4.70
C GLY A 89 7.58 10.72 -4.74
N SER A 90 6.34 11.10 -5.07
CA SER A 90 5.93 12.51 -5.17
C SER A 90 5.35 13.07 -3.86
N LYS A 91 4.67 12.26 -3.06
CA LYS A 91 3.91 12.71 -1.88
C LYS A 91 4.62 12.43 -0.55
N LEU A 92 5.52 11.47 -0.47
CA LEU A 92 6.30 11.26 0.75
C LEU A 92 7.31 12.38 0.96
N LYS A 93 7.44 12.85 2.19
CA LYS A 93 8.52 13.74 2.61
C LYS A 93 9.88 13.05 2.46
N THR A 94 10.95 13.81 2.39
CA THR A 94 12.30 13.25 2.61
C THR A 94 12.33 12.49 3.94
N ASN A 95 12.86 11.28 3.93
CA ASN A 95 12.82 10.30 5.01
C ASN A 95 11.42 9.72 5.32
N GLY A 96 10.38 10.08 4.58
CA GLY A 96 9.06 9.45 4.68
C GLY A 96 9.11 7.98 4.28
N VAL A 97 8.17 7.20 4.78
CA VAL A 97 8.18 5.73 4.67
C VAL A 97 7.04 5.24 3.79
N LEU A 98 7.36 4.37 2.84
CA LEU A 98 6.38 3.49 2.19
C LEU A 98 6.51 2.10 2.82
N PHE A 99 5.41 1.62 3.41
CA PHE A 99 5.30 0.29 4.00
C PHE A 99 4.42 -0.59 3.10
N LEU A 100 4.96 -1.72 2.65
CA LEU A 100 4.22 -2.73 1.91
C LEU A 100 4.16 -4.02 2.72
N TYR A 101 3.02 -4.71 2.63
CA TYR A 101 2.84 -6.03 3.25
C TYR A 101 2.15 -6.98 2.29
N GLY A 102 2.63 -8.20 2.19
CA GLY A 102 2.03 -9.26 1.41
C GLY A 102 3.03 -10.36 1.01
N PRO A 103 2.60 -11.32 0.18
CA PRO A 103 3.48 -12.35 -0.35
C PRO A 103 4.35 -11.79 -1.49
N TYR A 104 5.58 -12.28 -1.56
CA TYR A 104 6.55 -11.94 -2.60
C TYR A 104 7.24 -13.19 -3.13
N LYS A 105 7.75 -13.08 -4.35
CA LYS A 105 8.86 -13.90 -4.87
C LYS A 105 10.16 -13.19 -4.53
N VAL A 106 11.17 -13.96 -4.22
CA VAL A 106 12.54 -13.49 -3.98
C VAL A 106 13.47 -14.30 -4.87
N GLY A 107 14.27 -13.62 -5.68
CA GLY A 107 15.10 -14.28 -6.69
C GLY A 107 14.28 -15.08 -7.72
N GLY A 108 13.10 -14.60 -8.08
CA GLY A 108 12.19 -15.25 -9.03
C GLY A 108 11.46 -16.48 -8.49
N SER A 109 11.63 -16.83 -7.21
CA SER A 109 11.01 -18.01 -6.58
C SER A 109 10.27 -17.65 -5.29
N CYS A 110 9.37 -18.52 -4.86
CA CYS A 110 8.71 -18.43 -3.55
C CYS A 110 8.31 -19.84 -3.06
N VAL A 111 7.90 -19.91 -1.79
CA VAL A 111 7.40 -21.16 -1.19
C VAL A 111 6.14 -21.64 -1.90
N GLU A 112 5.88 -22.94 -1.81
CA GLU A 112 4.78 -23.60 -2.52
C GLU A 112 3.40 -22.95 -2.26
N SER A 113 3.12 -22.59 -1.02
CA SER A 113 1.86 -21.89 -0.67
C SER A 113 1.68 -20.58 -1.43
N ASN A 114 2.75 -19.81 -1.64
CA ASN A 114 2.71 -18.57 -2.41
C ASN A 114 2.60 -18.83 -3.91
N LEU A 115 3.17 -19.93 -4.42
CA LEU A 115 2.96 -20.36 -5.81
C LEU A 115 1.50 -20.74 -6.07
N MET A 116 0.88 -21.52 -5.18
CA MET A 116 -0.54 -21.86 -5.27
C MET A 116 -1.43 -20.60 -5.19
N PHE A 117 -1.07 -19.65 -4.33
CA PHE A 117 -1.77 -18.38 -4.24
C PHE A 117 -1.62 -17.54 -5.51
N ASP A 118 -0.42 -17.46 -6.10
CA ASP A 118 -0.17 -16.79 -7.38
C ASP A 118 -1.04 -17.38 -8.51
N GLN A 119 -1.13 -18.71 -8.60
CA GLN A 119 -2.00 -19.40 -9.55
C GLN A 119 -3.47 -19.07 -9.32
N SER A 120 -3.94 -19.08 -8.06
CA SER A 120 -5.30 -18.70 -7.70
C SER A 120 -5.61 -17.25 -8.05
N LEU A 121 -4.67 -16.32 -7.86
CA LEU A 121 -4.82 -14.93 -8.26
C LEU A 121 -4.98 -14.79 -9.77
N LYS A 122 -4.08 -15.40 -10.53
CA LYS A 122 -4.06 -15.36 -12.01
C LYS A 122 -5.29 -16.02 -12.64
N SER A 123 -5.86 -17.04 -12.00
CA SER A 123 -7.11 -17.67 -12.49
C SER A 123 -8.31 -16.74 -12.33
N ARG A 124 -8.31 -15.84 -11.35
CA ARG A 124 -9.36 -14.83 -11.16
C ARG A 124 -9.16 -13.61 -12.05
N ASN A 125 -7.93 -13.16 -12.20
CA ASN A 125 -7.55 -12.08 -13.08
C ASN A 125 -6.10 -12.27 -13.57
N PRO A 126 -5.85 -12.44 -14.87
CA PRO A 126 -4.51 -12.67 -15.42
C PRO A 126 -3.50 -11.54 -15.14
N SER A 127 -3.95 -10.33 -14.83
CA SER A 127 -3.09 -9.19 -14.47
C SER A 127 -2.63 -9.21 -13.02
N TRP A 128 -3.23 -10.07 -12.18
CA TRP A 128 -2.87 -10.24 -10.77
C TRP A 128 -1.75 -11.26 -10.60
N GLY A 129 -1.12 -11.26 -9.44
CA GLY A 129 -0.10 -12.27 -9.11
C GLY A 129 0.87 -11.79 -8.06
N VAL A 130 1.53 -12.74 -7.42
CA VAL A 130 2.60 -12.49 -6.44
C VAL A 130 3.76 -11.80 -7.16
N ARG A 131 4.17 -10.64 -6.68
CA ARG A 131 5.19 -9.79 -7.30
C ARG A 131 6.59 -10.24 -6.87
N ASP A 132 7.55 -10.00 -7.75
CA ASP A 132 8.96 -10.20 -7.46
C ASP A 132 9.50 -9.00 -6.66
N LEU A 133 10.19 -9.27 -5.53
CA LEU A 133 10.68 -8.22 -4.63
C LEU A 133 11.70 -7.32 -5.34
N GLU A 134 12.54 -7.91 -6.17
CA GLU A 134 13.59 -7.20 -6.90
C GLU A 134 12.98 -6.26 -7.96
N GLU A 135 11.91 -6.68 -8.64
CA GLU A 135 11.18 -5.81 -9.59
C GLU A 135 10.51 -4.65 -8.86
N VAL A 136 9.86 -4.91 -7.72
CA VAL A 136 9.24 -3.88 -6.89
C VAL A 136 10.30 -2.91 -6.35
N THR A 137 11.45 -3.42 -5.90
CA THR A 137 12.56 -2.59 -5.41
C THR A 137 13.13 -1.69 -6.50
N LYS A 138 13.39 -2.24 -7.68
CA LYS A 138 13.86 -1.46 -8.84
C LYS A 138 12.88 -0.36 -9.22
N LEU A 139 11.59 -0.66 -9.22
CA LEU A 139 10.56 0.34 -9.51
C LEU A 139 10.50 1.43 -8.43
N ALA A 140 10.68 1.07 -7.16
CA ALA A 140 10.75 2.01 -6.04
C ALA A 140 11.97 2.97 -6.21
N GLU A 141 13.13 2.44 -6.54
CA GLU A 141 14.36 3.22 -6.77
C GLU A 141 14.19 4.24 -7.90
N LEU A 142 13.53 3.86 -9.00
CA LEU A 142 13.20 4.77 -10.10
C LEU A 142 12.31 5.94 -9.69
N ASN A 143 11.60 5.80 -8.56
CA ASN A 143 10.76 6.84 -7.97
C ASN A 143 11.39 7.52 -6.73
N GLY A 144 12.69 7.33 -6.51
CA GLY A 144 13.44 7.96 -5.42
C GLY A 144 13.15 7.36 -4.04
N LEU A 145 12.77 6.08 -3.99
CA LEU A 145 12.53 5.32 -2.78
C LEU A 145 13.61 4.26 -2.64
N GLN A 146 14.26 4.16 -1.49
CA GLN A 146 15.29 3.18 -1.21
C GLN A 146 14.75 2.08 -0.30
N LEU A 147 15.00 0.81 -0.63
CA LEU A 147 14.70 -0.31 0.25
C LEU A 147 15.57 -0.20 1.51
N VAL A 148 14.92 -0.16 2.67
CA VAL A 148 15.59 -0.12 3.99
C VAL A 148 15.66 -1.51 4.58
N GLU A 149 14.54 -2.25 4.53
CA GLU A 149 14.41 -3.53 5.19
C GLU A 149 13.29 -4.37 4.56
N SER A 150 13.47 -5.69 4.55
CA SER A 150 12.40 -6.65 4.35
C SER A 150 12.41 -7.64 5.51
N VAL A 151 11.26 -7.80 6.18
CA VAL A 151 11.10 -8.64 7.36
C VAL A 151 10.15 -9.79 7.05
N GLU A 152 10.58 -11.00 7.36
CA GLU A 152 9.72 -12.18 7.26
C GLU A 152 8.59 -12.12 8.27
N MET A 153 7.39 -12.42 7.78
CA MET A 153 6.15 -12.36 8.55
C MET A 153 5.42 -13.70 8.50
N PRO A 154 4.52 -13.96 9.45
CA PRO A 154 3.68 -15.16 9.41
C PRO A 154 2.98 -15.35 8.06
N ALA A 155 2.66 -16.61 7.73
CA ALA A 155 2.02 -17.03 6.48
C ALA A 155 2.81 -16.68 5.22
N ASN A 156 4.15 -16.70 5.31
CA ASN A 156 5.08 -16.48 4.20
C ASN A 156 4.89 -15.13 3.50
N ASN A 157 4.48 -14.11 4.27
CA ASN A 157 4.45 -12.72 3.82
C ASN A 157 5.77 -12.01 4.15
N LEU A 158 5.98 -10.86 3.53
CA LEU A 158 7.03 -9.91 3.89
C LEU A 158 6.41 -8.56 4.30
N SER A 159 7.03 -7.92 5.29
CA SER A 159 6.94 -6.48 5.48
C SER A 159 8.10 -5.84 4.76
N VAL A 160 7.83 -4.99 3.78
CA VAL A 160 8.85 -4.35 2.95
C VAL A 160 8.80 -2.85 3.19
N ILE A 161 9.91 -2.28 3.60
CA ILE A 161 10.02 -0.90 4.05
C ILE A 161 10.93 -0.13 3.10
N PHE A 162 10.36 0.88 2.46
CA PHE A 162 11.10 1.83 1.64
C PHE A 162 11.13 3.20 2.31
N ARG A 163 12.20 3.95 2.06
CA ARG A 163 12.37 5.33 2.53
C ARG A 163 12.56 6.26 1.35
N LYS A 164 11.92 7.42 1.41
CA LYS A 164 12.11 8.50 0.44
C LYS A 164 13.45 9.20 0.66
N ASN A 165 14.24 9.33 -0.40
CA ASN A 165 15.51 10.05 -0.42
C ASN A 165 15.30 11.56 -0.24
#